data_b66759c62b832955d89f8b8ca069194d
#
_entry.id   b66759c62b832955d89f8b8ca069194d
#
_cell.length_a   1.000
_cell.length_b   1.000
_cell.length_c   1.000
_cell.angle_alpha   90.00
_cell.angle_beta   90.00
_cell.angle_gamma   90.00
#
_symmetry.space_group_name_H-M   'P 1'
#
loop_
_entity.id
_entity.type
_entity.pdbx_description
1 polymer ?
#
loop_
_entity_poly.entity_id
_entity_poly.type
_entity_poly.pdbx_seq_one_letter_code
_entity_poly.pdbx_strand_id
1 'polypeptide(L)'
;VILYPPHENADGSEPFGKQWNEVPFFARIIHMCDTIDIFCRSMKSDSDEWKRTEEFVIKSKDKLFDSFCVEVFFNAFSDEKIHMIDNETLDTMLWKKVPRIKLELNFAQIKAIADLFAHIVDYKSPFTSNHSMGVAEGAEKISRFMGFDKDIWQKMYIAGALHDIGKVAIGNEILEKPEKLTDEEFKTMKHHAVL
;
A
#
# COMPACT_ATOMS: atom_id res chain seq x y z
N VAL A 1 15.47 -1.12 8.76
CA VAL A 1 14.63 -1.53 7.62
C VAL A 1 13.92 -2.80 8.01
N ILE A 2 12.60 -2.75 8.06
CA ILE A 2 11.74 -3.86 8.48
C ILE A 2 11.53 -4.77 7.26
N LEU A 3 12.50 -5.59 6.91
CA LEU A 3 12.38 -6.67 5.93
C LEU A 3 12.19 -8.03 6.64
N TYR A 4 11.46 -8.04 7.74
CA TYR A 4 11.10 -9.25 8.43
C TYR A 4 9.67 -9.62 8.06
N PRO A 5 9.34 -10.91 7.80
CA PRO A 5 7.96 -11.29 7.49
C PRO A 5 7.03 -10.84 8.62
N PRO A 6 6.06 -9.97 8.35
CA PRO A 6 5.21 -9.41 9.41
C PRO A 6 4.06 -10.32 9.83
N HIS A 7 4.07 -11.61 9.46
CA HIS A 7 2.92 -12.51 9.64
C HIS A 7 3.19 -13.68 10.59
N GLU A 8 4.16 -13.55 11.50
CA GLU A 8 4.42 -14.57 12.51
C GLU A 8 3.46 -14.46 13.70
N ASN A 9 2.82 -15.56 14.05
CA ASN A 9 1.99 -15.66 15.24
C ASN A 9 2.85 -15.70 16.51
N ALA A 10 2.32 -15.21 17.63
CA ALA A 10 3.05 -15.15 18.89
C ALA A 10 3.45 -16.52 19.44
N ASP A 11 2.67 -17.57 19.13
CA ASP A 11 2.92 -18.95 19.53
C ASP A 11 3.84 -19.72 18.57
N GLY A 12 4.29 -19.08 17.47
CA GLY A 12 5.15 -19.70 16.46
C GLY A 12 4.44 -20.72 15.56
N SER A 13 3.12 -20.68 15.46
CA SER A 13 2.37 -21.65 14.67
C SER A 13 2.47 -21.43 13.16
N GLU A 14 2.74 -20.21 12.68
CA GLU A 14 2.85 -19.85 11.25
C GLU A 14 3.55 -18.49 11.06
N PRO A 15 4.01 -18.17 9.84
CA PRO A 15 4.29 -19.02 8.68
C PRO A 15 5.70 -19.63 8.70
N PHE A 16 6.64 -19.12 9.52
CA PHE A 16 8.04 -19.55 9.56
C PHE A 16 8.40 -20.24 10.88
N GLY A 17 7.45 -20.39 11.80
CA GLY A 17 7.61 -21.08 13.06
C GLY A 17 8.47 -20.35 14.09
N LYS A 18 8.58 -19.03 14.01
CA LYS A 18 9.37 -18.22 14.95
C LYS A 18 8.55 -17.80 16.15
N GLN A 19 9.14 -17.90 17.31
CA GLN A 19 8.55 -17.42 18.55
C GLN A 19 8.53 -15.88 18.56
N TRP A 20 7.57 -15.27 19.27
CA TRP A 20 7.41 -13.82 19.35
C TRP A 20 8.70 -13.07 19.76
N ASN A 21 9.55 -13.66 20.61
CA ASN A 21 10.80 -13.07 21.07
C ASN A 21 11.91 -13.02 19.98
N GLU A 22 11.76 -13.81 18.92
CA GLU A 22 12.64 -13.80 17.75
C GLU A 22 12.17 -12.81 16.67
N VAL A 23 10.92 -12.32 16.78
CA VAL A 23 10.30 -11.38 15.84
C VAL A 23 10.53 -9.95 16.33
N PRO A 24 11.08 -9.03 15.49
CA PRO A 24 11.26 -7.64 15.86
C PRO A 24 9.95 -6.98 16.30
N PHE A 25 10.00 -6.16 17.35
CA PHE A 25 8.82 -5.54 17.95
C PHE A 25 7.92 -4.82 16.93
N PHE A 26 8.52 -4.05 16.01
CA PHE A 26 7.74 -3.35 14.98
C PHE A 26 7.01 -4.29 14.01
N ALA A 27 7.58 -5.46 13.70
CA ALA A 27 6.91 -6.47 12.87
C ALA A 27 5.69 -7.05 13.61
N ARG A 28 5.79 -7.26 14.94
CA ARG A 28 4.65 -7.72 15.77
C ARG A 28 3.52 -6.72 15.82
N ILE A 29 3.82 -5.42 15.90
CA ILE A 29 2.80 -4.35 15.81
C ILE A 29 2.12 -4.37 14.45
N ILE A 30 2.88 -4.48 13.36
CA ILE A 30 2.32 -4.53 12.00
C ILE A 30 1.42 -5.75 11.85
N HIS A 31 1.86 -6.94 12.30
CA HIS A 31 1.06 -8.16 12.28
C HIS A 31 -0.28 -7.98 13.02
N MET A 32 -0.22 -7.39 14.21
CA MET A 32 -1.42 -7.14 15.01
C MET A 32 -2.40 -6.20 14.29
N CYS A 33 -1.90 -5.07 13.75
CA CYS A 33 -2.73 -4.11 13.02
C CYS A 33 -3.36 -4.73 11.77
N ASP A 34 -2.58 -5.46 10.97
CA ASP A 34 -3.03 -6.14 9.76
C ASP A 34 -4.11 -7.19 10.07
N THR A 35 -3.86 -8.04 11.07
CA THR A 35 -4.80 -9.08 11.48
C THR A 35 -6.11 -8.49 12.01
N ILE A 36 -6.06 -7.41 12.79
CA ILE A 36 -7.26 -6.72 13.29
C ILE A 36 -8.01 -6.06 12.13
N ASP A 37 -7.33 -5.40 11.19
CA ASP A 37 -7.96 -4.78 10.03
C ASP A 37 -8.71 -5.83 9.17
N ILE A 38 -8.08 -6.97 8.89
CA ILE A 38 -8.72 -8.09 8.17
C ILE A 38 -9.94 -8.60 8.95
N PHE A 39 -9.84 -8.75 10.27
CA PHE A 39 -10.94 -9.18 11.11
C PHE A 39 -12.10 -8.17 11.03
N CYS A 40 -11.84 -6.86 11.19
CA CYS A 40 -12.86 -5.82 11.11
C CYS A 40 -13.55 -5.78 9.73
N ARG A 41 -12.79 -5.90 8.64
CA ARG A 41 -13.35 -5.94 7.27
C ARG A 41 -14.23 -7.17 7.01
N SER A 42 -13.99 -8.27 7.71
CA SER A 42 -14.81 -9.49 7.60
C SER A 42 -16.13 -9.39 8.34
N MET A 43 -16.28 -8.40 9.21
CA MET A 43 -17.49 -8.18 10.03
C MET A 43 -18.45 -7.20 9.38
N LYS A 44 -19.69 -7.25 9.88
CA LYS A 44 -20.68 -6.24 9.59
C LYS A 44 -20.39 -5.00 10.44
N SER A 45 -20.30 -3.84 9.83
CA SER A 45 -20.13 -2.58 10.57
C SER A 45 -21.43 -2.23 11.26
N ASP A 46 -21.42 -2.29 12.60
CA ASP A 46 -22.53 -1.93 13.49
C ASP A 46 -22.01 -1.47 14.86
N SER A 47 -22.92 -1.12 15.76
CA SER A 47 -22.58 -0.62 17.11
C SER A 47 -21.75 -1.59 17.97
N ASP A 48 -21.75 -2.88 17.64
CA ASP A 48 -21.05 -3.91 18.42
C ASP A 48 -19.68 -4.29 17.80
N GLU A 49 -19.27 -3.64 16.71
CA GLU A 49 -18.01 -3.90 16.02
C GLU A 49 -16.81 -3.80 16.97
N TRP A 50 -16.74 -2.74 17.77
CA TRP A 50 -15.66 -2.56 18.73
C TRP A 50 -15.63 -3.68 19.77
N LYS A 51 -16.77 -4.01 20.37
CA LYS A 51 -16.85 -5.08 21.36
C LYS A 51 -16.36 -6.43 20.81
N ARG A 52 -16.74 -6.74 19.58
CA ARG A 52 -16.24 -7.97 18.91
C ARG A 52 -14.74 -7.91 18.65
N THR A 53 -14.22 -6.73 18.31
CA THR A 53 -12.79 -6.51 18.13
C THR A 53 -12.03 -6.71 19.44
N GLU A 54 -12.51 -6.14 20.56
CA GLU A 54 -11.93 -6.35 21.89
C GLU A 54 -11.91 -7.85 22.25
N GLU A 55 -13.04 -8.53 22.08
CA GLU A 55 -13.15 -9.96 22.36
C GLU A 55 -12.18 -10.78 21.49
N PHE A 56 -12.04 -10.42 20.22
CA PHE A 56 -11.08 -11.07 19.31
C PHE A 56 -9.64 -10.86 19.79
N VAL A 57 -9.25 -9.63 20.11
CA VAL A 57 -7.90 -9.30 20.58
C VAL A 57 -7.57 -10.05 21.88
N ILE A 58 -8.50 -10.08 22.84
CA ILE A 58 -8.32 -10.80 24.12
C ILE A 58 -8.16 -12.31 23.88
N LYS A 59 -8.97 -12.92 23.01
CA LYS A 59 -8.89 -14.36 22.68
C LYS A 59 -7.63 -14.72 21.92
N SER A 60 -7.05 -13.75 21.20
CA SER A 60 -5.85 -13.93 20.38
C SER A 60 -4.54 -13.69 21.15
N LYS A 61 -4.64 -13.25 22.40
CA LYS A 61 -3.48 -13.06 23.29
C LYS A 61 -2.70 -14.36 23.45
N ASP A 62 -1.37 -14.25 23.37
CA ASP A 62 -0.39 -15.35 23.49
C ASP A 62 -0.56 -16.46 22.43
N LYS A 63 -1.40 -16.20 21.40
CA LYS A 63 -1.57 -17.05 20.21
C LYS A 63 -1.15 -16.30 18.97
N LEU A 64 -1.97 -15.35 18.53
CA LEU A 64 -1.68 -14.47 17.38
C LEU A 64 -0.81 -13.29 17.83
N PHE A 65 -1.10 -12.70 18.99
CA PHE A 65 -0.47 -11.47 19.49
C PHE A 65 0.24 -11.74 20.82
N ASP A 66 1.44 -11.18 20.99
CA ASP A 66 2.10 -11.21 22.30
C ASP A 66 1.39 -10.30 23.31
N SER A 67 1.50 -10.65 24.59
CA SER A 67 0.80 -9.95 25.66
C SER A 67 1.13 -8.47 25.77
N PHE A 68 2.35 -8.06 25.41
CA PHE A 68 2.75 -6.65 25.46
C PHE A 68 2.07 -5.86 24.34
N CYS A 69 1.98 -6.39 23.11
CA CYS A 69 1.24 -5.75 22.02
C CYS A 69 -0.24 -5.59 22.37
N VAL A 70 -0.85 -6.59 23.02
CA VAL A 70 -2.26 -6.51 23.49
C VAL A 70 -2.45 -5.40 24.52
N GLU A 71 -1.54 -5.28 25.49
CA GLU A 71 -1.58 -4.20 26.48
C GLU A 71 -1.44 -2.82 25.84
N VAL A 72 -0.47 -2.66 24.93
CA VAL A 72 -0.27 -1.41 24.18
C VAL A 72 -1.50 -1.06 23.34
N PHE A 73 -2.13 -2.04 22.70
CA PHE A 73 -3.36 -1.85 21.94
C PHE A 73 -4.47 -1.24 22.79
N PHE A 74 -4.80 -1.84 23.93
CA PHE A 74 -5.86 -1.33 24.81
C PHE A 74 -5.52 0.04 25.40
N ASN A 75 -4.26 0.32 25.69
CA ASN A 75 -3.85 1.65 26.14
C ASN A 75 -3.97 2.70 25.02
N ALA A 76 -3.64 2.35 23.79
CA ALA A 76 -3.72 3.26 22.64
C ALA A 76 -5.17 3.57 22.24
N PHE A 77 -6.07 2.59 22.36
CA PHE A 77 -7.47 2.66 21.97
C PHE A 77 -8.43 2.76 23.16
N SER A 78 -7.98 3.32 24.28
CA SER A 78 -8.79 3.52 25.50
C SER A 78 -9.86 4.63 25.35
N ASP A 79 -9.76 5.49 24.36
CA ASP A 79 -10.72 6.57 24.12
C ASP A 79 -11.86 6.05 23.20
N GLU A 80 -13.09 5.94 23.74
CA GLU A 80 -14.28 5.50 23.01
C GLU A 80 -14.52 6.28 21.70
N LYS A 81 -14.05 7.52 21.59
CA LYS A 81 -14.18 8.34 20.39
C LYS A 81 -13.37 7.82 19.20
N ILE A 82 -12.33 7.02 19.44
CA ILE A 82 -11.51 6.44 18.37
C ILE A 82 -12.29 5.35 17.62
N HIS A 83 -13.26 4.71 18.27
CA HIS A 83 -14.04 3.61 17.72
C HIS A 83 -15.18 4.03 16.78
N MET A 84 -15.48 5.32 16.75
CA MET A 84 -16.56 5.90 15.92
C MET A 84 -16.03 6.69 14.73
N ILE A 85 -14.75 6.54 14.40
CA ILE A 85 -14.11 7.32 13.35
C ILE A 85 -14.36 6.64 12.00
N ASP A 86 -15.21 7.26 11.18
CA ASP A 86 -15.30 6.91 9.77
C ASP A 86 -14.02 7.33 9.00
N ASN A 87 -13.84 6.82 7.78
CA ASN A 87 -12.65 7.10 6.98
C ASN A 87 -12.44 8.59 6.72
N GLU A 88 -13.51 9.38 6.54
CA GLU A 88 -13.43 10.82 6.29
C GLU A 88 -12.95 11.58 7.54
N THR A 89 -13.46 11.18 8.71
CA THR A 89 -13.04 11.74 10.00
C THR A 89 -11.58 11.33 10.32
N LEU A 90 -11.20 10.08 10.02
CA LEU A 90 -9.83 9.59 10.21
C LEU A 90 -8.84 10.40 9.37
N ASP A 91 -9.10 10.60 8.09
CA ASP A 91 -8.26 11.42 7.20
C ASP A 91 -8.10 12.83 7.74
N THR A 92 -9.19 13.44 8.18
CA THR A 92 -9.16 14.79 8.76
C THR A 92 -8.32 14.86 10.03
N MET A 93 -8.39 13.85 10.90
CA MET A 93 -7.61 13.77 12.13
C MET A 93 -6.13 13.51 11.84
N LEU A 94 -5.81 12.62 10.90
CA LEU A 94 -4.44 12.34 10.48
C LEU A 94 -3.79 13.61 9.92
N TRP A 95 -4.46 14.31 9.01
CA TRP A 95 -3.94 15.56 8.44
C TRP A 95 -3.74 16.67 9.46
N LYS A 96 -4.48 16.66 10.58
CA LYS A 96 -4.26 17.59 11.69
C LYS A 96 -3.04 17.23 12.56
N LYS A 97 -2.75 15.93 12.70
CA LYS A 97 -1.66 15.44 13.57
C LYS A 97 -0.34 15.25 12.83
N VAL A 98 -0.37 14.97 11.53
CA VAL A 98 0.85 14.82 10.72
C VAL A 98 1.47 16.19 10.48
N PRO A 99 2.75 16.41 10.85
CA PRO A 99 3.42 17.66 10.55
C PRO A 99 3.45 17.89 9.03
N ARG A 100 3.02 19.07 8.59
CA ARG A 100 3.14 19.45 7.17
C ARG A 100 4.59 19.79 6.88
N ILE A 101 5.40 18.77 6.59
CA ILE A 101 6.78 18.95 6.16
C ILE A 101 6.74 19.19 4.65
N LYS A 102 7.16 20.37 4.22
CA LYS A 102 7.37 20.66 2.81
C LYS A 102 8.75 20.12 2.41
N LEU A 103 8.77 19.04 1.64
CA LEU A 103 10.01 18.50 1.08
C LEU A 103 10.24 19.14 -0.29
N GLU A 104 11.40 19.76 -0.46
CA GLU A 104 11.87 20.19 -1.78
C GLU A 104 12.71 19.06 -2.37
N LEU A 105 12.17 18.40 -3.39
CA LEU A 105 12.85 17.31 -4.07
C LEU A 105 13.49 17.81 -5.35
N ASN A 106 14.74 17.43 -5.58
CA ASN A 106 15.40 17.63 -6.87
C ASN A 106 14.94 16.58 -7.89
N PHE A 107 15.24 16.81 -9.18
CA PHE A 107 14.81 15.90 -10.24
C PHE A 107 15.26 14.44 -10.04
N ALA A 108 16.49 14.23 -9.54
CA ALA A 108 17.00 12.87 -9.31
C ALA A 108 16.17 12.12 -8.27
N GLN A 109 15.70 12.80 -7.23
CA GLN A 109 14.85 12.23 -6.18
C GLN A 109 13.44 11.95 -6.72
N ILE A 110 12.87 12.89 -7.49
CA ILE A 110 11.55 12.68 -8.13
C ILE A 110 11.62 11.53 -9.13
N LYS A 111 12.70 11.48 -9.94
CA LYS A 111 12.97 10.39 -10.86
C LYS A 111 13.01 9.04 -10.15
N ALA A 112 13.76 8.93 -9.05
CA ALA A 112 13.86 7.68 -8.30
C ALA A 112 12.51 7.20 -7.74
N ILE A 113 11.64 8.13 -7.34
CA ILE A 113 10.27 7.82 -6.90
C ILE A 113 9.42 7.34 -8.08
N ALA A 114 9.48 8.02 -9.23
CA ALA A 114 8.76 7.62 -10.43
C ALA A 114 9.21 6.26 -10.95
N ASP A 115 10.52 6.00 -10.95
CA ASP A 115 11.11 4.71 -11.32
C ASP A 115 10.60 3.58 -10.41
N LEU A 116 10.50 3.82 -9.10
CA LEU A 116 9.95 2.85 -8.15
C LEU A 116 8.50 2.50 -8.49
N PHE A 117 7.64 3.50 -8.74
CA PHE A 117 6.25 3.26 -9.12
C PHE A 117 6.14 2.56 -10.48
N ALA A 118 6.95 2.95 -11.47
CA ALA A 118 7.02 2.27 -12.76
C ALA A 118 7.34 0.78 -12.60
N HIS A 119 8.33 0.43 -11.78
CA HIS A 119 8.66 -0.96 -11.49
C HIS A 119 7.53 -1.72 -10.78
N ILE A 120 6.83 -1.09 -9.81
CA ILE A 120 5.68 -1.72 -9.14
C ILE A 120 4.57 -2.03 -10.14
N VAL A 121 4.27 -1.10 -11.05
CA VAL A 121 3.24 -1.28 -12.09
C VAL A 121 3.67 -2.36 -13.10
N ASP A 122 4.91 -2.29 -13.57
CA ASP A 122 5.45 -3.25 -14.53
C ASP A 122 5.53 -4.67 -13.94
N TYR A 123 5.81 -4.81 -12.64
CA TYR A 123 5.82 -6.11 -11.95
C TYR A 123 4.42 -6.73 -11.85
N LYS A 124 3.36 -5.90 -11.80
CA LYS A 124 1.98 -6.36 -11.75
C LYS A 124 1.51 -6.99 -13.07
N SER A 125 2.23 -6.76 -14.18
CA SER A 125 1.89 -7.31 -15.50
C SER A 125 3.06 -8.10 -16.08
N PRO A 126 2.92 -9.41 -16.37
CA PRO A 126 4.01 -10.25 -16.87
C PRO A 126 4.56 -9.81 -18.24
N PHE A 127 3.84 -8.94 -18.94
CA PHE A 127 4.22 -8.47 -20.28
C PHE A 127 5.06 -7.18 -20.30
N THR A 128 5.34 -6.56 -19.15
CA THR A 128 5.84 -5.18 -19.09
C THR A 128 7.07 -4.96 -18.22
N SER A 129 7.89 -5.98 -17.98
CA SER A 129 9.00 -5.94 -16.98
C SER A 129 10.00 -4.77 -17.07
N ASN A 130 10.01 -3.98 -18.17
CA ASN A 130 10.79 -2.74 -18.32
C ASN A 130 10.12 -1.76 -19.29
N HIS A 131 8.82 -1.91 -19.54
CA HIS A 131 8.09 -1.11 -20.52
C HIS A 131 8.05 0.36 -20.11
N SER A 132 7.63 0.65 -18.90
CA SER A 132 7.47 2.02 -18.40
C SER A 132 8.78 2.79 -18.38
N MET A 133 9.89 2.12 -18.07
CA MET A 133 11.22 2.72 -18.13
C MET A 133 11.63 3.03 -19.57
N GLY A 134 11.37 2.12 -20.51
CA GLY A 134 11.64 2.35 -21.94
C GLY A 134 10.85 3.53 -22.51
N VAL A 135 9.57 3.65 -22.10
CA VAL A 135 8.71 4.80 -22.50
C VAL A 135 9.26 6.11 -21.92
N ALA A 136 9.64 6.12 -20.63
CA ALA A 136 10.21 7.29 -19.97
C ALA A 136 11.48 7.81 -20.66
N GLU A 137 12.43 6.91 -20.91
CA GLU A 137 13.68 7.25 -21.60
C GLU A 137 13.44 7.70 -23.06
N GLY A 138 12.51 7.04 -23.75
CA GLY A 138 12.13 7.42 -25.11
C GLY A 138 11.52 8.82 -25.15
N ALA A 139 10.60 9.12 -24.25
CA ALA A 139 9.95 10.43 -24.15
C ALA A 139 10.97 11.55 -23.82
N GLU A 140 11.91 11.30 -22.91
CA GLU A 140 13.01 12.21 -22.60
C GLU A 140 13.90 12.46 -23.81
N LYS A 141 14.38 11.39 -24.50
CA LYS A 141 15.27 11.49 -25.65
C LYS A 141 14.62 12.25 -26.82
N ILE A 142 13.36 11.95 -27.14
CA ILE A 142 12.62 12.63 -28.20
C ILE A 142 12.45 14.12 -27.84
N SER A 143 12.10 14.44 -26.60
CA SER A 143 11.93 15.83 -26.16
C SER A 143 13.22 16.63 -26.25
N ARG A 144 14.36 16.03 -25.89
CA ARG A 144 15.69 16.65 -26.06
C ARG A 144 16.04 16.84 -27.54
N PHE A 145 15.78 15.86 -28.39
CA PHE A 145 16.02 15.95 -29.83
C PHE A 145 15.19 17.06 -30.47
N MET A 146 13.95 17.28 -30.01
CA MET A 146 13.08 18.40 -30.46
C MET A 146 13.52 19.77 -29.94
N GLY A 147 14.57 19.84 -29.12
CA GLY A 147 15.09 21.09 -28.58
C GLY A 147 14.29 21.69 -27.42
N PHE A 148 13.47 20.90 -26.75
CA PHE A 148 12.74 21.40 -25.57
C PHE A 148 13.68 21.67 -24.39
N ASP A 149 13.27 22.60 -23.54
CA ASP A 149 13.97 22.98 -22.33
C ASP A 149 14.09 21.81 -21.34
N LYS A 150 15.08 21.96 -20.44
CA LYS A 150 15.37 20.95 -19.40
C LYS A 150 14.15 20.58 -18.57
N ASP A 151 13.34 21.57 -18.19
CA ASP A 151 12.12 21.34 -17.41
C ASP A 151 11.10 20.47 -18.17
N ILE A 152 10.97 20.65 -19.46
CA ILE A 152 10.02 19.90 -20.28
C ILE A 152 10.47 18.44 -20.44
N TRP A 153 11.73 18.18 -20.83
CA TRP A 153 12.13 16.78 -21.00
C TRP A 153 12.21 16.01 -19.67
N GLN A 154 12.45 16.70 -18.53
CA GLN A 154 12.34 16.08 -17.20
C GLN A 154 10.89 15.69 -16.90
N LYS A 155 9.93 16.55 -17.19
CA LYS A 155 8.49 16.25 -17.04
C LYS A 155 8.07 15.12 -17.98
N MET A 156 8.57 15.08 -19.20
CA MET A 156 8.28 14.00 -20.15
C MET A 156 8.81 12.65 -19.70
N TYR A 157 9.98 12.62 -19.04
CA TYR A 157 10.47 11.42 -18.38
C TYR A 157 9.49 10.92 -17.33
N ILE A 158 9.07 11.79 -16.40
CA ILE A 158 8.16 11.44 -15.32
C ILE A 158 6.79 10.99 -15.87
N ALA A 159 6.26 11.70 -16.85
CA ALA A 159 5.00 11.34 -17.50
C ALA A 159 5.09 9.95 -18.16
N GLY A 160 6.21 9.64 -18.85
CA GLY A 160 6.45 8.33 -19.43
C GLY A 160 6.59 7.23 -18.39
N ALA A 161 7.27 7.49 -17.27
CA ALA A 161 7.42 6.52 -16.18
C ALA A 161 6.08 6.18 -15.50
N LEU A 162 5.20 7.17 -15.37
CA LEU A 162 3.94 7.04 -14.64
C LEU A 162 2.70 6.87 -15.56
N HIS A 163 2.87 6.76 -16.89
CA HIS A 163 1.74 6.75 -17.84
C HIS A 163 0.73 5.63 -17.55
N ASP A 164 1.18 4.55 -17.00
CA ASP A 164 0.41 3.34 -16.71
C ASP A 164 0.08 3.16 -15.22
N ILE A 165 0.33 4.17 -14.38
CA ILE A 165 0.16 4.05 -12.91
C ILE A 165 -1.26 3.64 -12.51
N GLY A 166 -2.26 4.04 -13.27
CA GLY A 166 -3.66 3.65 -13.05
C GLY A 166 -3.92 2.15 -13.16
N LYS A 167 -3.00 1.36 -13.74
CA LYS A 167 -3.11 -0.11 -13.76
C LYS A 167 -3.07 -0.73 -12.37
N VAL A 168 -2.57 -0.01 -11.37
CA VAL A 168 -2.61 -0.48 -9.97
C VAL A 168 -4.05 -0.73 -9.50
N ALA A 169 -5.02 0.04 -10.00
CA ALA A 169 -6.44 -0.12 -9.67
C ALA A 169 -7.17 -1.19 -10.51
N ILE A 170 -6.51 -1.77 -11.51
CA ILE A 170 -7.11 -2.83 -12.34
C ILE A 170 -6.83 -4.20 -11.68
N GLY A 171 -7.86 -5.05 -11.60
CA GLY A 171 -7.75 -6.41 -11.06
C GLY A 171 -6.82 -7.30 -11.90
N ASN A 172 -6.11 -8.23 -11.24
CA ASN A 172 -5.18 -9.15 -11.91
C ASN A 172 -5.88 -10.05 -12.91
N GLU A 173 -7.15 -10.40 -12.67
CA GLU A 173 -7.98 -11.19 -13.57
C GLU A 173 -8.14 -10.57 -14.97
N ILE A 174 -8.02 -9.23 -15.06
CA ILE A 174 -8.06 -8.49 -16.33
C ILE A 174 -6.64 -8.28 -16.87
N LEU A 175 -5.68 -7.92 -16.00
CA LEU A 175 -4.30 -7.62 -16.38
C LEU A 175 -3.54 -8.84 -16.88
N GLU A 176 -3.78 -10.02 -16.28
CA GLU A 176 -3.09 -11.27 -16.56
C GLU A 176 -3.88 -12.22 -17.46
N LYS A 177 -5.04 -11.77 -17.98
CA LYS A 177 -5.90 -12.59 -18.82
C LYS A 177 -5.17 -13.03 -20.08
N PRO A 178 -5.00 -14.34 -20.31
CA PRO A 178 -4.28 -14.85 -21.47
C PRO A 178 -5.08 -14.73 -22.79
N GLU A 179 -6.43 -14.63 -22.67
CA GLU A 179 -7.30 -14.47 -23.83
C GLU A 179 -7.58 -13.00 -24.10
N LYS A 180 -8.26 -12.72 -25.22
CA LYS A 180 -8.75 -11.36 -25.52
C LYS A 180 -9.74 -10.92 -24.45
N LEU A 181 -9.60 -9.67 -24.02
CA LEU A 181 -10.55 -9.03 -23.13
C LEU A 181 -11.92 -8.94 -23.81
N THR A 182 -12.99 -9.16 -23.05
CA THR A 182 -14.35 -8.79 -23.47
C THR A 182 -14.48 -7.28 -23.59
N ASP A 183 -15.54 -6.80 -24.21
CA ASP A 183 -15.78 -5.36 -24.36
C ASP A 183 -15.88 -4.64 -23.00
N GLU A 184 -16.46 -5.30 -21.99
CA GLU A 184 -16.59 -4.73 -20.65
C GLU A 184 -15.26 -4.74 -19.90
N GLU A 185 -14.49 -5.81 -19.96
CA GLU A 185 -13.13 -5.88 -19.41
C GLU A 185 -12.21 -4.84 -20.07
N PHE A 186 -12.34 -4.68 -21.40
CA PHE A 186 -11.58 -3.66 -22.13
C PHE A 186 -11.99 -2.25 -21.73
N LYS A 187 -13.27 -2.01 -21.44
CA LYS A 187 -13.74 -0.74 -20.88
C LYS A 187 -13.13 -0.48 -19.51
N THR A 188 -13.08 -1.49 -18.63
CA THR A 188 -12.41 -1.42 -17.33
C THR A 188 -10.92 -1.14 -17.50
N MET A 189 -10.25 -1.86 -18.42
CA MET A 189 -8.84 -1.64 -18.73
C MET A 189 -8.56 -0.19 -19.14
N LYS A 190 -9.42 0.43 -19.96
CA LYS A 190 -9.24 1.83 -20.39
C LYS A 190 -9.30 2.84 -19.23
N HIS A 191 -9.93 2.49 -18.11
CA HIS A 191 -10.01 3.39 -16.96
C HIS A 191 -8.65 3.73 -16.36
N HIS A 192 -7.60 2.90 -16.56
CA HIS A 192 -6.27 3.24 -16.05
C HIS A 192 -5.72 4.57 -16.55
N ALA A 193 -6.16 5.02 -17.73
CA ALA A 193 -5.71 6.29 -18.33
C ALA A 193 -6.42 7.54 -17.78
N VAL A 194 -7.41 7.37 -16.89
CA VAL A 194 -8.24 8.46 -16.33
C VAL A 194 -8.09 8.55 -14.80
N LEU A 195 -7.44 7.55 -14.20
CA LEU A 195 -7.11 7.51 -12.77
C LEU A 195 -5.78 8.19 -12.51
#